data_4a72f2866cde8aa446672bb45b7fc7b7
#
_entry.id   4a72f2866cde8aa446672bb45b7fc7b7
#
_cell.length_a   1.000
_cell.length_b   1.000
_cell.length_c   1.000
_cell.angle_alpha   90.00
_cell.angle_beta   90.00
_cell.angle_gamma   90.00
#
_symmetry.space_group_name_H-M   'P 1'
#
loop_
_entity.id
_entity.type
_entity.pdbx_description
1 polymer ?
#
loop_
_entity_poly.entity_id
_entity_poly.type
_entity_poly.pdbx_seq_one_letter_code
_entity_poly.pdbx_strand_id
1 'polypeptide(L)'
;MKLQTMNKSYCFFCVGTGGHVLPAKNLIIELLNSGVSTKSILVVTDSRGVDYFEDLNLEIIKKDFFISKNGVLGYLKNLSSFIRIGVELLRELKEKNVKIIFTTGAYVAPYAALISLLIGSQLFIQEQNKYAGLGNKIASYFPSTVFTSFPETKNIREKNIIFTGPVL
;
A
#
# COMPACT_ATOMS: atom_id res chain seq x y z
N MET A 1 -13.90 27.59 11.95
CA MET A 1 -12.92 26.72 12.64
C MET A 1 -12.41 25.71 11.60
N LYS A 2 -11.22 25.94 11.00
CA LYS A 2 -10.61 24.97 10.06
C LYS A 2 -10.22 23.77 10.89
N LEU A 3 -10.85 22.62 10.63
CA LEU A 3 -10.35 21.33 11.13
C LEU A 3 -8.87 21.22 10.70
N GLN A 4 -7.96 21.24 11.68
CA GLN A 4 -6.57 20.90 11.42
C GLN A 4 -6.56 19.47 10.88
N THR A 5 -6.36 19.31 9.57
CA THR A 5 -6.07 18.01 8.96
C THR A 5 -4.81 17.50 9.64
N MET A 6 -4.95 16.47 10.47
CA MET A 6 -3.80 15.85 11.14
C MET A 6 -2.91 15.24 10.05
N ASN A 7 -1.65 15.69 9.99
CA ASN A 7 -0.69 15.19 9.02
C ASN A 7 -0.47 13.70 9.21
N LYS A 8 -0.83 12.91 8.21
CA LYS A 8 -0.54 11.47 8.14
C LYS A 8 0.81 11.26 7.49
N SER A 9 1.84 10.95 8.29
CA SER A 9 3.19 10.77 7.75
C SER A 9 3.34 9.46 6.97
N TYR A 10 2.61 8.41 7.37
CA TYR A 10 2.72 7.05 6.84
C TYR A 10 1.38 6.56 6.28
N CYS A 11 1.40 5.95 5.10
CA CYS A 11 0.25 5.28 4.52
C CYS A 11 0.63 3.87 4.08
N PHE A 12 -0.10 2.86 4.55
CA PHE A 12 0.11 1.46 4.22
C PHE A 12 -0.96 0.98 3.25
N PHE A 13 -0.54 0.55 2.06
CA PHE A 13 -1.38 -0.10 1.07
C PHE A 13 -1.23 -1.62 1.18
N CYS A 14 -2.22 -2.27 1.77
CA CYS A 14 -2.23 -3.72 1.96
C CYS A 14 -3.66 -4.25 1.86
N VAL A 15 -3.89 -5.23 1.00
CA VAL A 15 -5.22 -5.76 0.72
C VAL A 15 -5.23 -7.28 0.66
N GLY A 16 -6.40 -7.85 0.81
CA GLY A 16 -6.62 -9.28 0.69
C GLY A 16 -6.53 -10.00 2.03
N THR A 17 -5.85 -11.13 2.03
CA THR A 17 -5.71 -12.01 3.21
C THR A 17 -4.34 -11.82 3.87
N GLY A 18 -4.09 -12.58 4.93
CA GLY A 18 -2.91 -12.48 5.79
C GLY A 18 -1.56 -12.34 5.10
N GLY A 19 -1.36 -12.94 3.91
CA GLY A 19 -0.08 -12.88 3.21
C GLY A 19 0.41 -11.46 2.85
N HIS A 20 -0.49 -10.51 2.66
CA HIS A 20 -0.14 -9.11 2.40
C HIS A 20 -0.45 -8.20 3.61
N VAL A 21 -1.47 -8.55 4.38
CA VAL A 21 -1.94 -7.69 5.47
C VAL A 21 -1.09 -7.85 6.73
N LEU A 22 -0.71 -9.08 7.11
CA LEU A 22 0.10 -9.33 8.31
C LEU A 22 1.48 -8.67 8.27
N PRO A 23 2.23 -8.71 7.15
CA PRO A 23 3.48 -7.98 7.07
C PRO A 23 3.33 -6.47 7.27
N ALA A 24 2.25 -5.89 6.72
CA ALA A 24 1.95 -4.48 6.94
C ALA A 24 1.61 -4.20 8.41
N LYS A 25 0.79 -5.05 9.03
CA LYS A 25 0.44 -4.94 10.46
C LYS A 25 1.69 -5.01 11.34
N ASN A 26 2.59 -5.97 11.09
CA ASN A 26 3.81 -6.13 11.88
C ASN A 26 4.72 -4.90 11.77
N LEU A 27 4.89 -4.34 10.56
CA LEU A 27 5.64 -3.09 10.38
C LEU A 27 4.99 -1.91 11.10
N ILE A 28 3.66 -1.83 11.10
CA ILE A 28 2.94 -0.81 11.85
C ILE A 28 3.18 -0.96 13.36
N ILE A 29 3.11 -2.18 13.88
CA ILE A 29 3.39 -2.45 15.30
C ILE A 29 4.81 -2.01 15.66
N GLU A 30 5.81 -2.30 14.82
CA GLU A 30 7.19 -1.86 15.06
C GLU A 30 7.34 -0.32 15.02
N LEU A 31 6.63 0.37 14.13
CA LEU A 31 6.58 1.83 14.14
C LEU A 31 5.96 2.38 15.43
N LEU A 32 4.86 1.78 15.90
CA LEU A 32 4.22 2.16 17.16
C LEU A 32 5.15 1.91 18.35
N ASN A 33 5.83 0.78 18.40
CA ASN A 33 6.84 0.45 19.41
C ASN A 33 8.02 1.43 19.41
N SER A 34 8.34 1.98 18.23
CA SER A 34 9.38 3.00 18.06
C SER A 34 8.91 4.43 18.40
N GLY A 35 7.67 4.58 18.90
CA GLY A 35 7.12 5.86 19.35
C GLY A 35 6.36 6.65 18.28
N VAL A 36 6.10 6.08 17.10
CA VAL A 36 5.23 6.70 16.09
C VAL A 36 3.78 6.66 16.59
N SER A 37 3.10 7.81 16.53
CA SER A 37 1.69 7.89 16.95
C SER A 37 0.75 7.20 15.94
N THR A 38 -0.30 6.52 16.44
CA THR A 38 -1.39 5.99 15.61
C THR A 38 -2.04 7.06 14.73
N LYS A 39 -2.07 8.31 15.22
CA LYS A 39 -2.58 9.46 14.47
C LYS A 39 -1.77 9.79 13.21
N SER A 40 -0.52 9.36 13.13
CA SER A 40 0.36 9.57 11.98
C SER A 40 0.30 8.46 10.95
N ILE A 41 -0.45 7.39 11.22
CA ILE A 41 -0.55 6.20 10.38
C ILE A 41 -1.94 6.13 9.74
N LEU A 42 -1.96 5.79 8.46
CA LEU A 42 -3.15 5.55 7.65
C LEU A 42 -3.02 4.19 6.99
N VAL A 43 -4.11 3.43 6.93
CA VAL A 43 -4.14 2.14 6.23
C VAL A 43 -5.17 2.19 5.11
N VAL A 44 -4.76 1.83 3.90
CA VAL A 44 -5.64 1.60 2.75
C VAL A 44 -5.78 0.10 2.55
N THR A 45 -6.97 -0.43 2.73
CA THR A 45 -7.25 -1.87 2.65
C THR A 45 -8.63 -2.16 2.04
N ASP A 46 -8.90 -3.42 1.74
CA ASP A 46 -10.23 -3.89 1.32
C ASP A 46 -11.03 -4.48 2.49
N SER A 47 -12.27 -4.91 2.23
CA SER A 47 -13.15 -5.49 3.26
C SER A 47 -12.53 -6.69 3.98
N ARG A 48 -11.63 -7.42 3.34
CA ARG A 48 -10.97 -8.61 3.91
C ARG A 48 -9.82 -8.27 4.85
N GLY A 49 -9.26 -7.08 4.70
CA GLY A 49 -8.11 -6.63 5.47
C GLY A 49 -8.46 -5.78 6.68
N VAL A 50 -9.68 -5.24 6.77
CA VAL A 50 -10.09 -4.31 7.86
C VAL A 50 -9.90 -4.94 9.23
N ASP A 51 -10.42 -6.15 9.43
CA ASP A 51 -10.46 -6.82 10.73
C ASP A 51 -9.08 -7.05 11.34
N TYR A 52 -8.03 -7.13 10.49
CA TYR A 52 -6.66 -7.28 10.98
C TYR A 52 -6.12 -6.07 11.76
N PHE A 53 -6.74 -4.90 11.64
CA PHE A 53 -6.26 -3.65 12.23
C PHE A 53 -7.16 -3.11 13.35
N GLU A 54 -8.24 -3.81 13.71
CA GLU A 54 -9.23 -3.35 14.70
C GLU A 54 -8.60 -3.06 16.07
N ASP A 55 -7.60 -3.84 16.46
CA ASP A 55 -6.87 -3.74 17.72
C ASP A 55 -5.89 -2.55 17.81
N LEU A 56 -5.60 -1.87 16.67
CA LEU A 56 -4.55 -0.85 16.60
C LEU A 56 -5.06 0.60 16.63
N ASN A 57 -6.38 0.80 16.65
CA ASN A 57 -7.03 2.14 16.66
C ASN A 57 -6.44 3.09 15.60
N LEU A 58 -6.33 2.60 14.37
CA LEU A 58 -5.79 3.32 13.21
C LEU A 58 -6.90 3.94 12.37
N GLU A 59 -6.56 4.96 11.60
CA GLU A 59 -7.44 5.43 10.54
C GLU A 59 -7.34 4.51 9.32
N ILE A 60 -8.49 3.97 8.88
CA ILE A 60 -8.58 3.02 7.78
C ILE A 60 -9.41 3.61 6.65
N ILE A 61 -8.85 3.63 5.44
CA ILE A 61 -9.57 3.88 4.20
C ILE A 61 -9.91 2.53 3.59
N LYS A 62 -11.16 2.15 3.68
CA LYS A 62 -11.66 0.92 3.06
C LYS A 62 -12.04 1.18 1.61
N LYS A 63 -11.42 0.45 0.68
CA LYS A 63 -11.74 0.47 -0.75
C LYS A 63 -11.81 -0.94 -1.30
N ASP A 64 -12.99 -1.35 -1.73
CA ASP A 64 -13.19 -2.62 -2.40
C ASP A 64 -13.00 -2.43 -3.91
N PHE A 65 -11.96 -3.03 -4.44
CA PHE A 65 -11.67 -3.00 -5.86
C PHE A 65 -12.43 -4.13 -6.55
N PHE A 66 -13.57 -3.82 -7.11
CA PHE A 66 -14.40 -4.79 -7.83
C PHE A 66 -13.69 -5.25 -9.11
N ILE A 67 -13.43 -6.55 -9.21
CA ILE A 67 -13.00 -7.19 -10.45
C ILE A 67 -14.21 -8.01 -10.98
N SER A 68 -14.99 -7.40 -11.85
CA SER A 68 -16.04 -8.14 -12.58
C SER A 68 -15.39 -9.03 -13.64
N LYS A 69 -15.79 -10.30 -13.68
CA LYS A 69 -15.32 -11.29 -14.67
C LYS A 69 -16.17 -11.33 -15.94
N ASN A 70 -17.14 -10.43 -16.10
CA ASN A 70 -18.15 -10.50 -17.16
C ASN A 70 -17.76 -9.71 -18.42
N GLY A 71 -16.95 -10.31 -19.30
CA GLY A 71 -16.71 -9.84 -20.67
C GLY A 71 -16.19 -8.40 -20.81
N VAL A 72 -16.25 -7.85 -22.02
CA VAL A 72 -15.72 -6.50 -22.34
C VAL A 72 -16.38 -5.38 -21.53
N LEU A 73 -17.68 -5.44 -21.30
CA LEU A 73 -18.38 -4.47 -20.45
C LEU A 73 -17.91 -4.52 -18.99
N GLY A 74 -17.57 -5.70 -18.48
CA GLY A 74 -16.99 -5.86 -17.15
C GLY A 74 -15.61 -5.20 -17.06
N TYR A 75 -14.77 -5.32 -18.08
CA TYR A 75 -13.47 -4.64 -18.15
C TYR A 75 -13.61 -3.12 -18.14
N LEU A 76 -14.54 -2.56 -18.90
CA LEU A 76 -14.77 -1.10 -18.93
C LEU A 76 -15.26 -0.57 -17.58
N LYS A 77 -16.20 -1.30 -16.94
CA LYS A 77 -16.67 -0.96 -15.58
C LYS A 77 -15.52 -1.05 -14.55
N ASN A 78 -14.70 -2.07 -14.66
CA ASN A 78 -13.52 -2.20 -13.79
C ASN A 78 -12.57 -1.04 -13.98
N LEU A 79 -12.24 -0.66 -15.23
CA LEU A 79 -11.33 0.44 -15.53
C LEU A 79 -11.86 1.76 -14.97
N SER A 80 -13.14 2.08 -15.16
CA SER A 80 -13.75 3.30 -14.62
C SER A 80 -13.72 3.34 -13.07
N SER A 81 -14.02 2.20 -12.43
CA SER A 81 -13.93 2.06 -10.97
C SER A 81 -12.48 2.22 -10.48
N PHE A 82 -11.54 1.64 -11.19
CA PHE A 82 -10.12 1.79 -10.91
C PHE A 82 -9.67 3.25 -10.95
N ILE A 83 -10.01 3.97 -12.01
CA ILE A 83 -9.68 5.39 -12.16
C ILE A 83 -10.33 6.21 -11.04
N ARG A 84 -11.61 6.00 -10.77
CA ARG A 84 -12.34 6.71 -9.73
C ARG A 84 -11.70 6.52 -8.35
N ILE A 85 -11.46 5.27 -7.94
CA ILE A 85 -10.81 4.93 -6.66
C ILE A 85 -9.41 5.56 -6.59
N GLY A 86 -8.65 5.51 -7.68
CA GLY A 86 -7.33 6.14 -7.75
C GLY A 86 -7.38 7.65 -7.54
N VAL A 87 -8.34 8.34 -8.15
CA VAL A 87 -8.53 9.80 -7.98
C VAL A 87 -8.98 10.14 -6.56
N GLU A 88 -9.89 9.37 -5.98
CA GLU A 88 -10.34 9.55 -4.60
C GLU A 88 -9.17 9.40 -3.62
N LEU A 89 -8.39 8.31 -3.73
CA LEU A 89 -7.22 8.06 -2.90
C LEU A 89 -6.15 9.16 -3.07
N LEU A 90 -5.89 9.57 -4.32
CA LEU A 90 -4.93 10.64 -4.60
C LEU A 90 -5.30 11.94 -3.87
N ARG A 91 -6.57 12.36 -3.94
CA ARG A 91 -7.06 13.56 -3.25
C ARG A 91 -6.91 13.42 -1.74
N GLU A 92 -7.40 12.31 -1.19
CA GLU A 92 -7.40 12.05 0.24
C GLU A 92 -5.99 12.01 0.83
N LEU A 93 -5.05 11.31 0.17
CA LEU A 93 -3.67 11.22 0.62
C LEU A 93 -2.91 12.55 0.50
N LYS A 94 -3.22 13.34 -0.54
CA LYS A 94 -2.67 14.68 -0.72
C LYS A 94 -3.17 15.64 0.37
N GLU A 95 -4.46 15.63 0.68
CA GLU A 95 -5.06 16.44 1.75
C GLU A 95 -4.49 16.09 3.12
N LYS A 96 -4.22 14.80 3.37
CA LYS A 96 -3.61 14.29 4.60
C LYS A 96 -2.08 14.50 4.65
N ASN A 97 -1.48 15.05 3.59
CA ASN A 97 -0.04 15.35 3.50
C ASN A 97 0.85 14.13 3.77
N VAL A 98 0.49 12.97 3.20
CA VAL A 98 1.24 11.71 3.32
C VAL A 98 2.65 11.89 2.77
N LYS A 99 3.67 11.46 3.51
CA LYS A 99 5.09 11.57 3.15
C LYS A 99 5.71 10.24 2.76
N ILE A 100 5.24 9.17 3.35
CA ILE A 100 5.76 7.82 3.14
C ILE A 100 4.59 6.92 2.78
N ILE A 101 4.72 6.23 1.66
CA ILE A 101 3.78 5.18 1.23
C ILE A 101 4.52 3.85 1.29
N PHE A 102 3.91 2.88 1.94
CA PHE A 102 4.39 1.52 2.06
C PHE A 102 3.38 0.56 1.43
N THR A 103 3.85 -0.42 0.65
CA THR A 103 2.98 -1.46 0.09
C THR A 103 3.60 -2.84 0.23
N THR A 104 2.76 -3.81 0.53
CA THR A 104 3.11 -5.24 0.62
C THR A 104 2.73 -6.02 -0.63
N GLY A 105 2.29 -5.33 -1.69
CA GLY A 105 1.99 -5.96 -2.97
C GLY A 105 0.52 -6.03 -3.31
N ALA A 106 0.12 -7.12 -3.96
CA ALA A 106 -1.18 -7.31 -4.57
C ALA A 106 -1.51 -6.24 -5.65
N TYR A 107 -2.79 -6.13 -6.02
CA TYR A 107 -3.25 -5.21 -7.06
C TYR A 107 -3.25 -3.72 -6.63
N VAL A 108 -3.00 -3.43 -5.36
CA VAL A 108 -2.93 -2.04 -4.85
C VAL A 108 -1.53 -1.44 -4.98
N ALA A 109 -0.48 -2.26 -5.17
CA ALA A 109 0.89 -1.75 -5.30
C ALA A 109 1.08 -0.77 -6.47
N PRO A 110 0.51 -0.97 -7.67
CA PRO A 110 0.55 0.02 -8.74
C PRO A 110 -0.12 1.36 -8.38
N TYR A 111 -1.21 1.34 -7.58
CA TYR A 111 -1.82 2.58 -7.07
C TYR A 111 -0.90 3.30 -6.11
N ALA A 112 -0.35 2.57 -5.13
CA ALA A 112 0.63 3.11 -4.19
C ALA A 112 1.77 3.80 -4.92
N ALA A 113 2.29 3.17 -5.99
CA ALA A 113 3.38 3.68 -6.80
C ALA A 113 2.99 4.95 -7.58
N LEU A 114 1.85 4.93 -8.27
CA LEU A 114 1.38 6.10 -9.03
C LEU A 114 1.06 7.27 -8.10
N ILE A 115 0.37 7.02 -7.00
CA ILE A 115 0.00 8.08 -6.05
C ILE A 115 1.27 8.66 -5.40
N SER A 116 2.23 7.83 -4.99
CA SER A 116 3.49 8.31 -4.41
C SER A 116 4.23 9.27 -5.34
N LEU A 117 4.29 8.93 -6.63
CA LEU A 117 4.89 9.80 -7.65
C LEU A 117 4.14 11.14 -7.77
N LEU A 118 2.80 11.11 -7.80
CA LEU A 118 1.97 12.30 -8.03
C LEU A 118 1.94 13.25 -6.82
N ILE A 119 2.09 12.75 -5.59
CA ILE A 119 2.10 13.59 -4.38
C ILE A 119 3.51 13.85 -3.83
N GLY A 120 4.54 13.28 -4.46
CA GLY A 120 5.93 13.45 -4.04
C GLY A 120 6.29 12.71 -2.74
N SER A 121 5.60 11.59 -2.45
CA SER A 121 5.92 10.74 -1.29
C SER A 121 7.01 9.73 -1.63
N GLN A 122 7.75 9.30 -0.60
CA GLN A 122 8.66 8.15 -0.71
C GLN A 122 7.84 6.86 -0.80
N LEU A 123 8.21 5.97 -1.73
CA LEU A 123 7.60 4.65 -1.87
C LEU A 123 8.53 3.56 -1.37
N PHE A 124 7.99 2.73 -0.47
CA PHE A 124 8.62 1.50 -0.01
C PHE A 124 7.75 0.30 -0.40
N ILE A 125 8.39 -0.73 -0.95
CA ILE A 125 7.74 -1.96 -1.40
C ILE A 125 8.33 -3.12 -0.61
N GLN A 126 7.50 -3.93 0.02
CA GLN A 126 7.90 -5.20 0.63
C GLN A 126 7.50 -6.36 -0.27
N GLU A 127 8.47 -7.18 -0.68
CA GLU A 127 8.24 -8.42 -1.41
C GLU A 127 8.58 -9.64 -0.53
N GLN A 128 7.57 -10.44 -0.27
CA GLN A 128 7.65 -11.61 0.60
C GLN A 128 8.11 -12.87 -0.13
N ASN A 129 8.00 -12.90 -1.46
CA ASN A 129 8.20 -14.08 -2.27
C ASN A 129 9.53 -14.04 -3.02
N LYS A 130 10.09 -15.24 -3.32
CA LYS A 130 11.27 -15.37 -4.17
C LYS A 130 11.02 -14.86 -5.60
N TYR A 131 9.78 -14.91 -6.07
CA TYR A 131 9.33 -14.34 -7.34
C TYR A 131 8.32 -13.24 -7.03
N ALA A 132 8.67 -12.02 -7.38
CA ALA A 132 7.80 -10.87 -7.12
C ALA A 132 6.45 -11.02 -7.83
N GLY A 133 5.39 -10.73 -7.11
CA GLY A 133 4.05 -10.65 -7.67
C GLY A 133 3.93 -9.52 -8.70
N LEU A 134 2.97 -9.64 -9.63
CA LEU A 134 2.78 -8.66 -10.71
C LEU A 134 2.60 -7.22 -10.18
N GLY A 135 1.90 -7.03 -9.08
CA GLY A 135 1.73 -5.73 -8.45
C GLY A 135 3.06 -5.08 -8.05
N ASN A 136 3.89 -5.81 -7.30
CA ASN A 136 5.22 -5.35 -6.89
C ASN A 136 6.17 -5.18 -8.08
N LYS A 137 6.10 -6.08 -9.08
CA LYS A 137 6.84 -5.94 -10.33
C LYS A 137 6.52 -4.60 -11.00
N ILE A 138 5.26 -4.26 -11.18
CA ILE A 138 4.84 -2.99 -11.80
C ILE A 138 5.28 -1.80 -10.92
N ALA A 139 5.03 -1.87 -9.61
CA ALA A 139 5.39 -0.80 -8.68
C ALA A 139 6.89 -0.53 -8.64
N SER A 140 7.74 -1.54 -8.81
CA SER A 140 9.21 -1.40 -8.81
C SER A 140 9.77 -0.61 -10.00
N TYR A 141 8.98 -0.33 -11.04
CA TYR A 141 9.38 0.58 -12.13
C TYR A 141 9.30 2.06 -11.76
N PHE A 142 8.61 2.38 -10.67
CA PHE A 142 8.54 3.73 -10.12
C PHE A 142 9.72 4.00 -9.16
N PRO A 143 10.03 5.27 -8.86
CA PRO A 143 11.02 5.60 -7.83
C PRO A 143 10.62 4.98 -6.48
N SER A 144 11.36 3.98 -6.03
CA SER A 144 11.03 3.20 -4.84
C SER A 144 12.26 2.55 -4.23
N THR A 145 12.16 2.17 -2.95
CA THR A 145 13.07 1.23 -2.30
C THR A 145 12.30 -0.07 -2.09
N VAL A 146 12.90 -1.19 -2.49
CA VAL A 146 12.29 -2.52 -2.38
C VAL A 146 13.00 -3.32 -1.30
N PHE A 147 12.25 -3.71 -0.28
CA PHE A 147 12.69 -4.65 0.74
C PHE A 147 12.29 -6.06 0.33
N THR A 148 13.22 -7.00 0.40
CA THR A 148 12.97 -8.39 -0.02
C THR A 148 13.19 -9.37 1.11
N SER A 149 12.33 -10.39 1.16
CA SER A 149 12.46 -11.50 2.12
C SER A 149 13.46 -12.57 1.64
N PHE A 150 13.88 -12.52 0.39
CA PHE A 150 14.87 -13.43 -0.18
C PHE A 150 16.02 -12.65 -0.81
N PRO A 151 17.29 -13.11 -0.67
CA PRO A 151 18.45 -12.43 -1.26
C PRO A 151 18.36 -12.30 -2.78
N GLU A 152 17.80 -13.33 -3.43
CA GLU A 152 17.65 -13.43 -4.88
C GLU A 152 16.19 -13.35 -5.30
N THR A 153 15.53 -12.23 -4.98
CA THR A 153 14.15 -12.01 -5.45
C THR A 153 14.15 -11.71 -6.94
N LYS A 154 13.38 -12.49 -7.70
CA LYS A 154 13.25 -12.38 -9.16
C LYS A 154 12.01 -11.58 -9.58
N ASN A 155 11.94 -11.16 -10.85
CA ASN A 155 10.83 -10.40 -11.43
C ASN A 155 10.60 -9.02 -10.80
N ILE A 156 11.62 -8.44 -10.18
CA ILE A 156 11.58 -7.07 -9.66
C ILE A 156 12.69 -6.26 -10.31
N ARG A 157 12.50 -4.94 -10.45
CA ARG A 157 13.54 -4.09 -11.01
C ARG A 157 14.70 -3.96 -10.02
N GLU A 158 15.92 -4.21 -10.49
CA GLU A 158 17.15 -4.31 -9.67
C GLU A 158 17.68 -2.98 -9.09
N LYS A 159 16.91 -1.91 -9.14
CA LYS A 159 17.31 -0.64 -8.54
C LYS A 159 16.80 -0.52 -7.10
N ASN A 160 17.70 -0.21 -6.16
CA ASN A 160 17.39 0.02 -4.74
C ASN A 160 16.71 -1.17 -4.03
N ILE A 161 17.24 -2.37 -4.22
CA ILE A 161 16.81 -3.57 -3.49
C ILE A 161 17.63 -3.69 -2.21
N ILE A 162 16.93 -3.93 -1.10
CA ILE A 162 17.52 -4.19 0.21
C ILE A 162 16.97 -5.52 0.72
N PHE A 163 17.85 -6.48 0.91
CA PHE A 163 17.48 -7.74 1.57
C PHE A 163 17.34 -7.50 3.08
N THR A 164 16.16 -7.78 3.61
CA THR A 164 15.84 -7.61 5.04
C THR A 164 15.47 -8.92 5.73
N GLY A 165 15.26 -9.98 4.97
CA GLY A 165 14.60 -11.18 5.49
C GLY A 165 13.07 -11.02 5.57
N PRO A 166 12.38 -12.08 6.02
CA PRO A 166 10.92 -12.06 6.15
C PRO A 166 10.47 -11.10 7.25
N VAL A 167 9.38 -10.40 7.00
CA VAL A 167 8.66 -9.62 8.02
C VAL A 167 7.67 -10.58 8.69
N LEU A 168 7.99 -11.03 9.88
CA LEU A 168 7.23 -11.99 10.68
C LEU A 168 6.43 -11.30 11.76
#